data_e7a63bf0a7665324488beb352e5e6348
#
_entry.id   e7a63bf0a7665324488beb352e5e6348
#
_cell.length_a   1.000
_cell.length_b   1.000
_cell.length_c   1.000
_cell.angle_alpha   90.00
_cell.angle_beta   90.00
_cell.angle_gamma   90.00
#
_symmetry.space_group_name_H-M   'P 1'
#
loop_
_entity.id
_entity.type
_entity.pdbx_description
1 polymer ?
#
loop_
_entity_poly.entity_id
_entity_poly.type
_entity_poly.pdbx_seq_one_letter_code
_entity_poly.pdbx_strand_id
1 'polypeptide(L)'
;MRFVIQRVQHAEVKVDGEVTGSIGKGFLVLIGVAETDTREIADKMIKKLLGLRIFEDAQGKTNLDLHAVNGELLLVSQFTLYADCKKGNRPSFINAGKPDMANELYEYIISKCREDIPKVEKGIFGADMKVSLLNDGPFTILLDSEEIC
;
A
#
# COMPACT_ATOMS: atom_id res chain seq x y z
N MET A 1 -11.66 -0.29 2.41
CA MET A 1 -10.21 0.00 2.16
C MET A 1 -9.56 -1.17 1.47
N ARG A 2 -8.73 -0.91 0.49
CA ARG A 2 -8.01 -1.95 -0.25
C ARG A 2 -6.52 -1.62 -0.28
N PHE A 3 -5.70 -2.63 0.02
CA PHE A 3 -4.26 -2.57 -0.15
C PHE A 3 -3.84 -3.59 -1.20
N VAL A 4 -3.12 -3.14 -2.22
CA VAL A 4 -2.40 -4.04 -3.12
C VAL A 4 -0.96 -4.04 -2.69
N ILE A 5 -0.50 -5.17 -2.17
CA ILE A 5 0.81 -5.32 -1.53
C ILE A 5 1.70 -6.12 -2.47
N GLN A 6 2.82 -5.53 -2.85
CA GLN A 6 3.81 -6.22 -3.69
C GLN A 6 5.13 -6.33 -2.91
N ARG A 7 5.62 -7.55 -2.76
CA ARG A 7 6.94 -7.79 -2.18
C ARG A 7 8.00 -7.36 -3.19
N VAL A 8 8.93 -6.52 -2.77
CA VAL A 8 9.90 -5.91 -3.68
C VAL A 8 11.33 -6.05 -3.16
N GLN A 9 12.29 -6.08 -4.10
CA GLN A 9 13.70 -5.90 -3.78
C GLN A 9 14.06 -4.42 -3.71
N HIS A 10 13.36 -3.59 -4.49
CA HIS A 10 13.44 -2.13 -4.45
C HIS A 10 12.19 -1.55 -5.11
N ALA A 11 11.87 -0.32 -4.77
CA ALA A 11 10.80 0.45 -5.41
C ALA A 11 11.05 1.94 -5.22
N GLU A 12 10.54 2.76 -6.14
CA GLU A 12 10.63 4.21 -6.03
C GLU A 12 9.44 4.90 -6.69
N VAL A 13 9.16 6.11 -6.23
CA VAL A 13 8.19 7.01 -6.85
C VAL A 13 8.90 8.25 -7.34
N LYS A 14 8.62 8.64 -8.58
CA LYS A 14 9.06 9.92 -9.15
C LYS A 14 7.87 10.79 -9.49
N VAL A 15 7.98 12.07 -9.17
CA VAL A 15 7.04 13.12 -9.56
C VAL A 15 7.85 14.21 -10.27
N ASP A 16 7.47 14.55 -11.48
CA ASP A 16 8.18 15.53 -12.31
C ASP A 16 9.69 15.26 -12.42
N GLY A 17 10.05 13.97 -12.53
CA GLY A 17 11.43 13.52 -12.67
C GLY A 17 12.24 13.43 -11.37
N GLU A 18 11.66 13.81 -10.24
CA GLU A 18 12.32 13.77 -8.94
C GLU A 18 11.80 12.61 -8.09
N VAL A 19 12.72 11.91 -7.40
CA VAL A 19 12.37 10.83 -6.48
C VAL A 19 11.75 11.43 -5.21
N THR A 20 10.50 11.05 -4.94
CA THR A 20 9.79 11.48 -3.73
C THR A 20 9.83 10.43 -2.62
N GLY A 21 10.05 9.17 -2.98
CA GLY A 21 10.19 8.08 -2.03
C GLY A 21 10.91 6.92 -2.69
N SER A 22 11.74 6.22 -1.93
CA SER A 22 12.53 5.10 -2.43
C SER A 22 12.82 4.12 -1.30
N ILE A 23 12.68 2.83 -1.58
CA ILE A 23 12.95 1.77 -0.60
C ILE A 23 13.79 0.65 -1.23
N GLY A 24 14.47 -0.10 -0.37
CA GLY A 24 15.04 -1.40 -0.72
C GLY A 24 14.03 -2.54 -0.51
N LYS A 25 14.49 -3.64 0.09
CA LYS A 25 13.65 -4.81 0.36
C LYS A 25 12.47 -4.45 1.27
N GLY A 26 11.29 -4.86 0.87
CA GLY A 26 10.09 -4.61 1.65
C GLY A 26 8.82 -4.72 0.81
N PHE A 27 7.87 -3.81 1.05
CA PHE A 27 6.61 -3.78 0.32
C PHE A 27 6.39 -2.43 -0.36
N LEU A 28 5.97 -2.48 -1.61
CA LEU A 28 5.22 -1.41 -2.24
C LEU A 28 3.74 -1.69 -1.98
N VAL A 29 3.02 -0.72 -1.40
CA VAL A 29 1.60 -0.85 -1.09
C VAL A 29 0.82 0.24 -1.80
N LEU A 30 -0.10 -0.16 -2.68
CA LEU A 30 -1.08 0.74 -3.27
C LEU A 30 -2.29 0.78 -2.34
N ILE A 31 -2.71 1.97 -1.95
CA ILE A 31 -3.77 2.18 -0.95
C ILE A 31 -4.98 2.83 -1.59
N GLY A 32 -6.10 2.11 -1.60
CA GLY A 32 -7.40 2.64 -2.00
C GLY A 32 -8.29 2.88 -0.79
N VAL A 33 -8.85 4.06 -0.70
CA VAL A 33 -9.78 4.45 0.38
C VAL A 33 -11.19 4.54 -0.19
N ALA A 34 -12.14 3.85 0.46
CA ALA A 34 -13.55 3.94 0.12
C ALA A 34 -14.22 5.05 0.92
N GLU A 35 -15.35 5.54 0.42
CA GLU A 35 -16.13 6.60 1.07
C GLU A 35 -16.52 6.25 2.51
N THR A 36 -16.71 4.97 2.81
CA THR A 36 -17.16 4.49 4.13
C THR A 36 -16.03 4.13 5.08
N ASP A 37 -14.77 4.32 4.68
CA ASP A 37 -13.63 3.94 5.51
C ASP A 37 -13.43 4.86 6.71
N THR A 38 -12.91 4.28 7.80
CA THR A 38 -12.67 4.95 9.06
C THR A 38 -11.25 4.65 9.55
N ARG A 39 -10.82 5.35 10.61
CA ARG A 39 -9.53 5.06 11.26
C ARG A 39 -9.48 3.67 11.87
N GLU A 40 -10.60 3.19 12.40
CA GLU A 40 -10.72 1.83 12.96
C GLU A 40 -10.47 0.78 11.89
N ILE A 41 -11.00 0.97 10.68
CA ILE A 41 -10.74 0.10 9.54
C ILE A 41 -9.26 0.18 9.15
N ALA A 42 -8.71 1.39 9.09
CA ALA A 42 -7.28 1.58 8.77
C ALA A 42 -6.39 0.86 9.78
N ASP A 43 -6.70 0.94 11.08
CA ASP A 43 -5.92 0.26 12.12
C ASP A 43 -5.88 -1.26 11.91
N LYS A 44 -7.00 -1.87 11.56
CA LYS A 44 -7.07 -3.31 11.26
C LYS A 44 -6.28 -3.67 10.02
N MET A 45 -6.37 -2.85 8.98
CA MET A 45 -5.62 -3.05 7.74
C MET A 45 -4.11 -2.94 7.98
N ILE A 46 -3.68 -1.95 8.75
CA ILE A 46 -2.27 -1.75 9.11
C ILE A 46 -1.74 -2.96 9.90
N LYS A 47 -2.50 -3.40 10.89
CA LYS A 47 -2.11 -4.57 11.69
C LYS A 47 -1.91 -5.80 10.81
N LYS A 48 -2.83 -6.03 9.87
CA LYS A 48 -2.71 -7.15 8.93
C LYS A 48 -1.49 -6.99 8.03
N LEU A 49 -1.29 -5.80 7.47
CA LEU A 49 -0.15 -5.50 6.61
C LEU A 49 1.19 -5.79 7.30
N LEU A 50 1.38 -5.25 8.50
CA LEU A 50 2.64 -5.39 9.24
C LEU A 50 2.89 -6.81 9.74
N GLY A 51 1.83 -7.60 9.90
CA GLY A 51 1.92 -8.98 10.36
C GLY A 51 2.00 -10.02 9.25
N LEU A 52 1.91 -9.63 7.98
CA LEU A 52 1.99 -10.58 6.88
C LEU A 52 3.35 -11.28 6.84
N ARG A 53 3.30 -12.60 6.87
CA ARG A 53 4.50 -13.45 6.92
C ARG A 53 4.82 -13.98 5.52
N ILE A 54 5.28 -13.11 4.64
CA ILE A 54 5.49 -13.43 3.23
C ILE A 54 6.93 -13.28 2.75
N PHE A 55 7.88 -13.16 3.66
CA PHE A 55 9.31 -13.29 3.34
C PHE A 55 9.81 -14.68 3.68
N GLU A 56 10.76 -15.17 2.89
CA GLU A 56 11.31 -16.50 3.08
C GLU A 56 12.20 -16.58 4.32
N ASP A 57 12.06 -17.70 5.05
CA ASP A 57 12.95 -18.04 6.18
C ASP A 57 14.20 -18.80 5.68
N ALA A 58 15.03 -19.26 6.61
CA ALA A 58 16.27 -19.99 6.31
C ALA A 58 16.04 -21.31 5.56
N GLN A 59 14.82 -21.87 5.64
CA GLN A 59 14.42 -23.08 4.94
C GLN A 59 13.73 -22.81 3.61
N GLY A 60 13.67 -21.52 3.17
CA GLY A 60 13.00 -21.12 1.94
C GLY A 60 11.47 -21.09 2.04
N LYS A 61 10.91 -21.17 3.24
CA LYS A 61 9.46 -21.11 3.45
C LYS A 61 8.98 -19.68 3.68
N THR A 62 7.84 -19.37 3.12
CA THR A 62 7.13 -18.10 3.33
C THR A 62 6.68 -18.03 4.79
N ASN A 63 7.39 -17.29 5.62
CA ASN A 63 7.23 -17.34 7.07
C ASN A 63 7.56 -16.06 7.83
N LEU A 64 8.38 -15.17 7.30
CA LEU A 64 8.86 -14.00 8.03
C LEU A 64 8.08 -12.73 7.66
N ASP A 65 7.83 -11.88 8.66
CA ASP A 65 7.19 -10.59 8.44
C ASP A 65 8.21 -9.47 8.16
N LEU A 66 7.73 -8.23 7.99
CA LEU A 66 8.59 -7.08 7.73
C LEU A 66 9.63 -6.84 8.83
N HIS A 67 9.25 -7.01 10.10
CA HIS A 67 10.18 -6.82 11.23
C HIS A 67 11.35 -7.80 11.17
N ALA A 68 11.04 -9.07 10.90
CA ALA A 68 12.06 -10.13 10.88
C ALA A 68 13.12 -9.92 9.81
N VAL A 69 12.78 -9.24 8.69
CA VAL A 69 13.70 -9.00 7.58
C VAL A 69 14.18 -7.56 7.51
N ASN A 70 13.86 -6.72 8.48
CA ASN A 70 14.13 -5.28 8.46
C ASN A 70 13.61 -4.62 7.19
N GLY A 71 12.41 -5.02 6.78
CA GLY A 71 11.78 -4.54 5.55
C GLY A 71 11.34 -3.08 5.65
N GLU A 72 11.22 -2.45 4.49
CA GLU A 72 10.83 -1.05 4.32
C GLU A 72 9.47 -0.96 3.63
N LEU A 73 8.80 0.16 3.77
CA LEU A 73 7.49 0.40 3.16
C LEU A 73 7.52 1.61 2.24
N LEU A 74 6.91 1.46 1.07
CA LEU A 74 6.59 2.57 0.17
C LEU A 74 5.08 2.56 -0.03
N LEU A 75 4.41 3.58 0.50
CA LEU A 75 2.95 3.69 0.53
C LEU A 75 2.50 4.71 -0.51
N VAL A 76 1.68 4.27 -1.46
CA VAL A 76 1.20 5.07 -2.59
C VAL A 76 -0.32 5.08 -2.60
N SER A 77 -0.92 6.27 -2.62
CA SER A 77 -2.36 6.41 -2.76
C SER A 77 -2.80 6.04 -4.17
N GLN A 78 -3.87 5.23 -4.27
CA GLN A 78 -4.38 4.71 -5.54
C GLN A 78 -5.91 4.61 -5.50
N PHE A 79 -6.62 5.70 -5.78
CA PHE A 79 -8.09 5.71 -5.75
C PHE A 79 -8.71 4.77 -6.78
N THR A 80 -7.99 4.48 -7.88
CA THR A 80 -8.49 3.61 -8.93
C THR A 80 -8.72 2.17 -8.50
N LEU A 81 -8.27 1.79 -7.31
CA LEU A 81 -8.60 0.48 -6.71
C LEU A 81 -10.11 0.34 -6.44
N TYR A 82 -10.85 1.45 -6.42
CA TYR A 82 -12.30 1.47 -6.30
C TYR A 82 -12.98 1.79 -7.62
N ALA A 83 -12.35 1.46 -8.74
CA ALA A 83 -12.97 1.57 -10.05
C ALA A 83 -14.14 0.60 -10.15
N ASP A 84 -15.28 1.10 -10.64
CA ASP A 84 -16.43 0.29 -11.03
C ASP A 84 -16.44 0.18 -12.55
N CYS A 85 -16.23 -1.03 -13.05
CA CYS A 85 -16.12 -1.32 -14.47
C CYS A 85 -17.32 -2.13 -14.99
N LYS A 86 -18.45 -2.10 -14.27
CA LYS A 86 -19.63 -2.91 -14.63
C LYS A 86 -20.30 -2.46 -15.92
N LYS A 87 -20.28 -1.16 -16.22
CA LYS A 87 -20.98 -0.60 -17.38
C LYS A 87 -19.97 -0.03 -18.37
N GLY A 88 -19.88 -0.67 -19.54
CA GLY A 88 -19.02 -0.21 -20.62
C GLY A 88 -17.53 -0.23 -20.26
N ASN A 89 -16.75 0.53 -20.98
CA ASN A 89 -15.29 0.52 -20.88
C ASN A 89 -14.72 1.75 -20.15
N ARG A 90 -15.57 2.65 -19.70
CA ARG A 90 -15.16 3.82 -18.92
C ARG A 90 -15.40 3.55 -17.43
N PRO A 91 -14.32 3.40 -16.64
CA PRO A 91 -14.51 3.12 -15.21
C PRO A 91 -15.16 4.30 -14.48
N SER A 92 -16.02 3.97 -13.51
CA SER A 92 -16.58 4.95 -12.59
C SER A 92 -15.82 4.87 -11.26
N PHE A 93 -15.61 6.02 -10.62
CA PHE A 93 -14.92 6.09 -9.33
C PHE A 93 -15.82 6.57 -8.20
N ILE A 94 -17.13 6.38 -8.35
CA ILE A 94 -18.12 6.82 -7.37
C ILE A 94 -17.93 6.19 -5.98
N ASN A 95 -17.34 4.99 -5.93
CA ASN A 95 -17.10 4.27 -4.68
C ASN A 95 -15.82 4.69 -3.96
N ALA A 96 -14.96 5.46 -4.61
CA ALA A 96 -13.75 5.98 -4.00
C ALA A 96 -14.06 7.09 -3.02
N GLY A 97 -13.30 7.16 -1.93
CA GLY A 97 -13.39 8.25 -0.97
C GLY A 97 -13.05 9.58 -1.62
N LYS A 98 -13.69 10.66 -1.15
CA LYS A 98 -13.39 11.99 -1.64
C LYS A 98 -11.95 12.37 -1.27
N PRO A 99 -11.29 13.23 -2.07
CA PRO A 99 -9.86 13.52 -1.89
C PRO A 99 -9.45 13.92 -0.48
N ASP A 100 -10.21 14.79 0.18
CA ASP A 100 -9.83 15.29 1.50
C ASP A 100 -9.81 14.16 2.55
N MET A 101 -10.89 13.37 2.64
CA MET A 101 -10.95 12.27 3.60
C MET A 101 -9.99 11.14 3.24
N ALA A 102 -9.81 10.87 1.95
CA ALA A 102 -8.88 9.85 1.49
C ALA A 102 -7.44 10.22 1.83
N ASN A 103 -7.05 11.49 1.63
CA ASN A 103 -5.73 11.98 1.99
C ASN A 103 -5.50 11.93 3.51
N GLU A 104 -6.53 12.30 4.29
CA GLU A 104 -6.43 12.24 5.76
C GLU A 104 -6.15 10.82 6.24
N LEU A 105 -6.88 9.83 5.71
CA LEU A 105 -6.65 8.42 6.06
C LEU A 105 -5.31 7.91 5.54
N TYR A 106 -4.89 8.31 4.35
CA TYR A 106 -3.60 7.97 3.80
C TYR A 106 -2.46 8.47 4.70
N GLU A 107 -2.51 9.73 5.12
CA GLU A 107 -1.51 10.30 6.04
C GLU A 107 -1.55 9.62 7.41
N TYR A 108 -2.73 9.26 7.90
CA TYR A 108 -2.90 8.50 9.13
C TYR A 108 -2.20 7.14 9.05
N ILE A 109 -2.38 6.42 7.93
CA ILE A 109 -1.75 5.11 7.70
C ILE A 109 -0.22 5.24 7.71
N ILE A 110 0.31 6.26 7.03
CA ILE A 110 1.76 6.52 7.00
C ILE A 110 2.29 6.76 8.42
N SER A 111 1.62 7.63 9.17
CA SER A 111 2.00 7.98 10.54
C SER A 111 2.01 6.74 11.45
N LYS A 112 0.99 5.89 11.34
CA LYS A 112 0.89 4.67 12.13
C LYS A 112 1.97 3.65 11.75
N CYS A 113 2.23 3.47 10.48
CA CYS A 113 3.29 2.55 10.04
C CYS A 113 4.67 3.01 10.52
N ARG A 114 4.90 4.31 10.61
CA ARG A 114 6.16 4.88 11.10
C ARG A 114 6.42 4.62 12.58
N GLU A 115 5.38 4.32 13.35
CA GLU A 115 5.55 3.93 14.76
C GLU A 115 6.27 2.59 14.90
N ASP A 116 6.13 1.69 13.91
CA ASP A 116 6.66 0.32 13.97
C ASP A 116 7.79 0.05 12.97
N ILE A 117 7.79 0.72 11.82
CA ILE A 117 8.75 0.48 10.74
C ILE A 117 9.68 1.70 10.61
N PRO A 118 11.01 1.50 10.73
CA PRO A 118 11.96 2.62 10.69
C PRO A 118 11.96 3.42 9.39
N LYS A 119 11.76 2.75 8.25
CA LYS A 119 11.74 3.45 6.96
C LYS A 119 10.39 3.23 6.28
N VAL A 120 9.56 4.27 6.29
CA VAL A 120 8.30 4.34 5.58
C VAL A 120 8.35 5.57 4.67
N GLU A 121 8.36 5.30 3.38
CA GLU A 121 8.41 6.30 2.33
C GLU A 121 7.04 6.41 1.67
N LYS A 122 6.81 7.51 0.98
CA LYS A 122 5.52 7.79 0.35
C LYS A 122 5.67 8.51 -0.98
N GLY A 123 4.59 8.46 -1.77
CA GLY A 123 4.43 9.33 -2.92
C GLY A 123 3.83 10.67 -2.53
N ILE A 124 3.22 11.35 -3.49
CA ILE A 124 2.50 12.61 -3.29
C ILE A 124 1.04 12.37 -3.66
N PHE A 125 0.14 12.57 -2.70
CA PHE A 125 -1.29 12.37 -2.92
C PHE A 125 -1.79 13.26 -4.07
N GLY A 126 -2.49 12.64 -5.02
CA GLY A 126 -3.09 13.35 -6.16
C GLY A 126 -2.12 13.70 -7.29
N ALA A 127 -0.83 13.47 -7.14
CA ALA A 127 0.14 13.77 -8.20
C ALA A 127 0.18 12.67 -9.26
N ASP A 128 0.71 13.02 -10.44
CA ASP A 128 1.08 12.03 -11.45
C ASP A 128 2.40 11.39 -11.01
N MET A 129 2.32 10.15 -10.54
CA MET A 129 3.46 9.42 -10.01
C MET A 129 3.93 8.34 -10.98
N LYS A 130 5.24 8.29 -11.20
CA LYS A 130 5.89 7.19 -11.93
C LYS A 130 6.46 6.24 -10.90
N VAL A 131 5.84 5.07 -10.77
CA VAL A 131 6.17 4.07 -9.75
C VAL A 131 6.93 2.95 -10.40
N SER A 132 8.20 2.77 -10.00
CA SER A 132 9.04 1.67 -10.47
C SER A 132 9.29 0.70 -9.33
N LEU A 133 9.34 -0.58 -9.64
CA LEU A 133 9.55 -1.62 -8.64
C LEU A 133 10.12 -2.88 -9.28
N LEU A 134 10.78 -3.69 -8.45
CA LEU A 134 11.11 -5.06 -8.81
C LEU A 134 10.31 -5.99 -7.90
N ASN A 135 9.21 -6.53 -8.44
CA ASN A 135 8.36 -7.47 -7.71
C ASN A 135 9.09 -8.81 -7.57
N ASP A 136 9.34 -9.18 -6.33
CA ASP A 136 10.16 -10.33 -6.00
C ASP A 136 9.30 -11.58 -5.81
N GLY A 137 9.36 -12.46 -6.85
CA GLY A 137 8.67 -13.73 -6.77
C GLY A 137 7.93 -14.16 -8.04
N PRO A 138 7.05 -13.44 -8.73
CA PRO A 138 6.31 -12.28 -8.22
C PRO A 138 5.47 -12.64 -6.99
N PHE A 139 5.20 -11.68 -6.15
CA PHE A 139 4.41 -11.88 -4.94
C PHE A 139 3.54 -10.65 -4.72
N THR A 140 2.24 -10.81 -4.92
CA THR A 140 1.27 -9.73 -4.85
C THR A 140 0.03 -10.20 -4.09
N ILE A 141 -0.36 -9.45 -3.07
CA ILE A 141 -1.54 -9.77 -2.24
C ILE A 141 -2.49 -8.59 -2.26
N LEU A 142 -3.77 -8.88 -2.41
CA LEU A 142 -4.85 -7.91 -2.24
C LEU A 142 -5.48 -8.11 -0.86
N LEU A 143 -5.43 -7.08 -0.01
CA LEU A 143 -6.21 -7.03 1.23
C LEU A 143 -7.41 -6.12 1.02
N ASP A 144 -8.59 -6.62 1.35
CA ASP A 144 -9.83 -5.85 1.30
C ASP A 144 -10.45 -5.84 2.70
N SER A 145 -10.73 -4.65 3.21
CA SER A 145 -11.31 -4.51 4.56
C SER A 145 -12.66 -5.21 4.69
N GLU A 146 -13.41 -5.35 3.61
CA GLU A 146 -14.69 -6.07 3.62
C GLU A 146 -14.51 -7.57 3.88
N GLU A 147 -13.33 -8.10 3.64
CA GLU A 147 -13.03 -9.52 3.84
C GLU A 147 -12.35 -9.81 5.18
N ILE A 148 -11.60 -8.85 5.72
CA ILE A 148 -10.75 -9.08 6.91
C ILE A 148 -11.21 -8.33 8.16
N CYS A 149 -12.11 -7.39 8.04
CA CYS A 149 -12.61 -6.62 9.20
C CYS A 149 -13.97 -7.10 9.69
#